data_4d5e2031d748d633bdb58b62cacdd571
#
_entry.id   4d5e2031d748d633bdb58b62cacdd571
#
_cell.length_a   1.000
_cell.length_b   1.000
_cell.length_c   1.000
_cell.angle_alpha   90.00
_cell.angle_beta   90.00
_cell.angle_gamma   90.00
#
_symmetry.space_group_name_H-M   'P 1'
#
loop_
_entity.id
_entity.type
_entity.pdbx_description
1 polymer ?
#
loop_
_entity_poly.entity_id
_entity_poly.type
_entity_poly.pdbx_seq_one_letter_code
_entity_poly.pdbx_strand_id
1 'polypeptide(L)'
;MNKRNLIVFDMDGVLIDVSNSYRDTVRHTARLFFKSAPSSEKLPEPLFPLADLAAVKQGGGLNNDWDLSCLVINLLFRLIENPPLYQNKDPWARYQETIRRCNVASLARFLESTPMPLSDLLQKAGKTRNAFVDGLYTGDVGSGNIIKQIFQEVYLGKRLFEATYGLDPQFYDDQGLIHREKLLIDRNMLEALARNHVLAIATGRPRAEADYPLDHFGIRKYFTSVMALEDCLEEEARLLQAKARKVSLSKPHPFMLDAIAAGHKHPAAECFYVGDMPDDMIAAKKSAAGYKAIGLIVSAPDRQSLEKELKRAGADTIIENFKQLKTLVETA
;
A
#
# COMPACT_ATOMS: atom_id res chain seq x y z
N MET A 1 8.72 21.74 -32.85
CA MET A 1 9.11 21.05 -31.61
C MET A 1 8.58 19.62 -31.70
N ASN A 2 9.44 18.62 -31.57
CA ASN A 2 8.96 17.24 -31.48
C ASN A 2 8.06 17.12 -30.25
N LYS A 3 6.86 16.58 -30.44
CA LYS A 3 5.97 16.30 -29.30
C LYS A 3 6.63 15.24 -28.41
N ARG A 4 6.67 15.49 -27.11
CA ARG A 4 7.19 14.53 -26.12
C ARG A 4 6.05 13.62 -25.67
N ASN A 5 6.34 12.36 -25.42
CA ASN A 5 5.39 11.46 -24.77
C ASN A 5 5.26 11.80 -23.30
N LEU A 6 4.09 11.54 -22.72
CA LEU A 6 3.83 11.57 -21.29
C LEU A 6 3.91 10.14 -20.74
N ILE A 7 4.82 9.89 -19.82
CA ILE A 7 4.97 8.60 -19.15
C ILE A 7 4.64 8.80 -17.68
N VAL A 8 3.55 8.20 -17.24
CA VAL A 8 3.13 8.19 -15.84
C VAL A 8 3.50 6.84 -15.23
N PHE A 9 4.05 6.86 -14.03
CA PHE A 9 4.45 5.66 -13.30
C PHE A 9 3.58 5.51 -12.04
N ASP A 10 3.19 4.28 -11.72
CA ASP A 10 2.93 3.95 -10.33
C ASP A 10 4.26 3.97 -9.56
N MET A 11 4.18 3.92 -8.23
CA MET A 11 5.37 3.95 -7.38
C MET A 11 5.74 2.56 -6.88
N ASP A 12 4.83 1.88 -6.20
CA ASP A 12 5.06 0.60 -5.53
C ASP A 12 5.14 -0.53 -6.55
N GLY A 13 6.19 -1.36 -6.45
CA GLY A 13 6.41 -2.43 -7.42
C GLY A 13 6.84 -1.97 -8.82
N VAL A 14 6.82 -0.66 -9.08
CA VAL A 14 7.24 -0.03 -10.34
C VAL A 14 8.55 0.75 -10.16
N LEU A 15 8.53 1.85 -9.43
CA LEU A 15 9.73 2.65 -9.16
C LEU A 15 10.46 2.17 -7.90
N ILE A 16 9.70 1.73 -6.91
CA ILE A 16 10.17 1.36 -5.57
C ILE A 16 9.83 -0.10 -5.26
N ASP A 17 10.83 -0.87 -4.85
CA ASP A 17 10.66 -2.20 -4.28
C ASP A 17 10.21 -2.08 -2.82
N VAL A 18 8.97 -2.47 -2.58
CA VAL A 18 8.31 -2.43 -1.27
C VAL A 18 8.17 -3.82 -0.63
N SER A 19 8.79 -4.83 -1.21
CA SER A 19 8.65 -6.23 -0.78
C SER A 19 9.08 -6.46 0.67
N ASN A 20 10.03 -5.65 1.16
CA ASN A 20 10.58 -5.72 2.52
C ASN A 20 10.12 -4.57 3.43
N SER A 21 9.18 -3.75 3.00
CA SER A 21 8.61 -2.65 3.78
C SER A 21 7.13 -2.91 4.13
N TYR A 22 6.18 -2.63 3.25
CA TYR A 22 4.75 -2.73 3.55
C TYR A 22 4.30 -4.10 4.06
N ARG A 23 4.72 -5.20 3.41
CA ARG A 23 4.32 -6.55 3.85
C ARG A 23 4.88 -6.90 5.22
N ASP A 24 6.12 -6.51 5.46
CA ASP A 24 6.74 -6.74 6.77
C ASP A 24 6.12 -5.83 7.84
N THR A 25 5.69 -4.61 7.47
CA THR A 25 4.93 -3.73 8.35
C THR A 25 3.62 -4.36 8.82
N VAL A 26 2.86 -5.03 7.94
CA VAL A 26 1.63 -5.76 8.34
C VAL A 26 1.95 -6.80 9.41
N ARG A 27 3.04 -7.56 9.23
CA ARG A 27 3.47 -8.60 10.18
C ARG A 27 3.89 -8.01 11.53
N HIS A 28 4.68 -6.93 11.52
CA HIS A 28 5.08 -6.22 12.73
C HIS A 28 3.88 -5.56 13.43
N THR A 29 2.96 -4.98 12.66
CA THR A 29 1.71 -4.41 13.20
C THR A 29 0.91 -5.45 13.98
N ALA A 30 0.73 -6.64 13.38
CA ALA A 30 0.01 -7.73 14.04
C ALA A 30 0.72 -8.19 15.32
N ARG A 31 2.06 -8.28 15.34
CA ARG A 31 2.83 -8.63 16.53
C ARG A 31 2.70 -7.57 17.62
N LEU A 32 2.88 -6.30 17.27
CA LEU A 32 2.81 -5.18 18.22
C LEU A 32 1.40 -4.98 18.78
N PHE A 33 0.36 -5.31 18.02
CA PHE A 33 -1.02 -5.30 18.51
C PHE A 33 -1.19 -6.17 19.76
N PHE A 34 -0.46 -7.27 19.87
CA PHE A 34 -0.50 -8.18 21.02
C PHE A 34 0.64 -7.96 22.03
N LYS A 35 1.50 -6.93 21.86
CA LYS A 35 2.69 -6.71 22.69
C LYS A 35 2.43 -6.71 24.21
N SER A 36 1.30 -6.16 24.63
CA SER A 36 0.94 -6.06 26.05
C SER A 36 0.09 -7.23 26.57
N ALA A 37 -0.16 -8.24 25.74
CA ALA A 37 -0.95 -9.41 26.12
C ALA A 37 -0.13 -10.41 26.94
N PRO A 38 -0.70 -11.06 27.96
CA PRO A 38 -0.06 -12.18 28.63
C PRO A 38 0.39 -13.28 27.65
N SER A 39 1.61 -13.78 27.81
CA SER A 39 2.28 -14.75 26.94
C SER A 39 2.69 -14.20 25.54
N SER A 40 2.74 -12.90 25.36
CA SER A 40 3.17 -12.27 24.08
C SER A 40 4.63 -12.58 23.74
N GLU A 41 5.46 -12.86 24.76
CA GLU A 41 6.85 -13.29 24.60
C GLU A 41 7.00 -14.66 23.90
N LYS A 42 5.92 -15.46 23.87
CA LYS A 42 5.86 -16.77 23.19
C LYS A 42 5.50 -16.67 21.72
N LEU A 43 5.07 -15.51 21.25
CA LEU A 43 4.75 -15.32 19.84
C LEU A 43 6.00 -15.51 18.98
N PRO A 44 5.94 -16.30 17.87
CA PRO A 44 7.10 -16.54 17.03
C PRO A 44 7.66 -15.28 16.38
N GLU A 45 8.95 -15.28 16.10
CA GLU A 45 9.64 -14.23 15.35
C GLU A 45 10.34 -14.85 14.14
N PRO A 46 9.88 -14.57 12.91
CA PRO A 46 8.76 -13.72 12.52
C PRO A 46 7.38 -14.33 12.87
N LEU A 47 6.36 -13.49 13.05
CA LEU A 47 5.02 -13.92 13.50
C LEU A 47 4.36 -14.93 12.54
N PHE A 48 4.56 -14.77 11.23
CA PHE A 48 4.13 -15.69 10.16
C PHE A 48 4.95 -15.45 8.89
N PRO A 49 4.96 -16.40 7.92
CA PRO A 49 5.69 -16.24 6.66
C PRO A 49 5.09 -15.14 5.76
N LEU A 50 5.92 -14.33 5.09
CA LEU A 50 5.45 -13.34 4.12
C LEU A 50 4.75 -13.97 2.90
N ALA A 51 5.11 -15.21 2.56
CA ALA A 51 4.41 -15.96 1.50
C ALA A 51 2.94 -16.22 1.86
N ASP A 52 2.65 -16.50 3.13
CA ASP A 52 1.27 -16.68 3.62
C ASP A 52 0.47 -15.37 3.55
N LEU A 53 1.10 -14.26 3.96
CA LEU A 53 0.48 -12.93 3.83
C LEU A 53 0.19 -12.57 2.36
N ALA A 54 1.10 -12.90 1.45
CA ALA A 54 0.91 -12.68 0.02
C ALA A 54 -0.29 -13.47 -0.53
N ALA A 55 -0.42 -14.74 -0.15
CA ALA A 55 -1.55 -15.58 -0.54
C ALA A 55 -2.89 -15.01 -0.03
N VAL A 56 -2.94 -14.54 1.21
CA VAL A 56 -4.13 -13.88 1.79
C VAL A 56 -4.48 -12.58 1.06
N LYS A 57 -3.48 -11.76 0.72
CA LYS A 57 -3.68 -10.51 -0.03
C LYS A 57 -4.30 -10.79 -1.40
N GLN A 58 -3.76 -11.73 -2.15
CA GLN A 58 -4.28 -12.13 -3.46
C GLN A 58 -5.70 -12.69 -3.39
N GLY A 59 -5.95 -13.65 -2.51
CA GLY A 59 -7.29 -14.23 -2.29
C GLY A 59 -8.30 -13.26 -1.69
N GLY A 60 -7.84 -12.19 -1.04
CA GLY A 60 -8.64 -11.19 -0.35
C GLY A 60 -9.11 -10.03 -1.21
N GLY A 61 -8.51 -9.76 -2.37
CA GLY A 61 -8.81 -8.57 -3.18
C GLY A 61 -8.57 -7.27 -2.40
N LEU A 62 -7.56 -7.24 -1.51
CA LEU A 62 -7.21 -6.10 -0.67
C LEU A 62 -5.98 -5.40 -1.27
N ASN A 63 -6.17 -4.18 -1.77
CA ASN A 63 -5.09 -3.37 -2.32
C ASN A 63 -4.43 -2.46 -1.27
N ASN A 64 -5.09 -2.27 -0.13
CA ASN A 64 -4.64 -1.40 0.95
C ASN A 64 -4.05 -2.23 2.10
N ASP A 65 -2.82 -1.97 2.48
CA ASP A 65 -2.10 -2.72 3.53
C ASP A 65 -2.60 -2.38 4.95
N TRP A 66 -3.28 -1.26 5.15
CA TRP A 66 -4.00 -0.98 6.41
C TRP A 66 -5.21 -1.92 6.59
N ASP A 67 -6.01 -2.10 5.51
CA ASP A 67 -7.12 -3.05 5.51
C ASP A 67 -6.63 -4.49 5.69
N LEU A 68 -5.49 -4.82 5.06
CA LEU A 68 -4.84 -6.11 5.22
C LEU A 68 -4.39 -6.33 6.67
N SER A 69 -3.83 -5.31 7.34
CA SER A 69 -3.46 -5.38 8.75
C SER A 69 -4.67 -5.63 9.64
N CYS A 70 -5.78 -4.93 9.37
CA CYS A 70 -7.05 -5.15 10.08
C CYS A 70 -7.58 -6.58 9.87
N LEU A 71 -7.55 -7.10 8.65
CA LEU A 71 -7.95 -8.48 8.36
C LEU A 71 -7.07 -9.48 9.11
N VAL A 72 -5.75 -9.33 9.04
CA VAL A 72 -4.79 -10.22 9.72
C VAL A 72 -5.06 -10.25 11.21
N ILE A 73 -5.19 -9.07 11.85
CA ILE A 73 -5.49 -8.99 13.29
C ILE A 73 -6.84 -9.64 13.60
N ASN A 74 -7.86 -9.45 12.77
CA ASN A 74 -9.16 -10.13 12.93
C ASN A 74 -9.02 -11.66 12.89
N LEU A 75 -8.23 -12.20 11.94
CA LEU A 75 -7.98 -13.64 11.84
C LEU A 75 -7.30 -14.17 13.10
N LEU A 76 -6.23 -13.51 13.56
CA LEU A 76 -5.45 -13.93 14.72
C LEU A 76 -6.24 -13.79 16.03
N PHE A 77 -7.04 -12.73 16.19
CA PHE A 77 -7.82 -12.47 17.39
C PHE A 77 -8.87 -13.56 17.68
N ARG A 78 -9.29 -14.32 16.67
CA ARG A 78 -10.22 -15.45 16.83
C ARG A 78 -9.64 -16.61 17.64
N LEU A 79 -8.33 -16.71 17.71
CA LEU A 79 -7.65 -17.71 18.51
C LEU A 79 -7.49 -17.32 19.98
N ILE A 80 -7.95 -16.13 20.33
CA ILE A 80 -8.00 -15.67 21.72
C ILE A 80 -9.26 -16.28 22.36
N GLU A 81 -9.06 -17.16 23.32
CA GLU A 81 -10.14 -17.81 24.06
C GLU A 81 -10.81 -16.82 25.04
N ASN A 82 -12.12 -16.62 24.86
CA ASN A 82 -12.95 -15.78 25.76
C ASN A 82 -12.31 -14.43 26.10
N PRO A 83 -11.98 -13.59 25.11
CA PRO A 83 -11.32 -12.31 25.40
C PRO A 83 -12.22 -11.44 26.27
N PRO A 84 -11.70 -10.87 27.36
CA PRO A 84 -12.48 -9.96 28.22
C PRO A 84 -12.65 -8.63 27.50
N LEU A 85 -13.79 -8.42 26.83
CA LEU A 85 -14.06 -7.22 26.06
C LEU A 85 -14.54 -6.09 26.96
N TYR A 86 -13.77 -5.00 27.04
CA TYR A 86 -14.11 -3.81 27.81
C TYR A 86 -14.88 -2.80 26.97
N GLN A 87 -15.94 -2.24 27.57
CA GLN A 87 -16.81 -1.23 26.97
C GLN A 87 -16.32 0.18 27.38
N ASN A 88 -15.22 0.63 26.81
CA ASN A 88 -14.75 2.00 27.00
C ASN A 88 -15.05 2.84 25.76
N LYS A 89 -15.49 4.09 25.94
CA LYS A 89 -15.76 5.01 24.82
C LYS A 89 -14.47 5.45 24.13
N ASP A 90 -13.39 5.61 24.91
CA ASP A 90 -12.07 5.89 24.37
C ASP A 90 -11.46 4.62 23.74
N PRO A 91 -11.18 4.61 22.42
CA PRO A 91 -10.63 3.45 21.73
C PRO A 91 -9.28 3.00 22.32
N TRP A 92 -8.47 3.93 22.77
CA TRP A 92 -7.15 3.67 23.34
C TRP A 92 -7.25 2.92 24.67
N ALA A 93 -8.05 3.43 25.60
CA ALA A 93 -8.29 2.77 26.88
C ALA A 93 -8.94 1.39 26.67
N ARG A 94 -9.93 1.29 25.77
CA ARG A 94 -10.57 0.02 25.42
C ARG A 94 -9.57 -1.00 24.88
N TYR A 95 -8.67 -0.60 23.99
CA TYR A 95 -7.59 -1.45 23.49
C TYR A 95 -6.69 -1.94 24.63
N GLN A 96 -6.13 -1.03 25.42
CA GLN A 96 -5.19 -1.36 26.50
C GLN A 96 -5.80 -2.27 27.55
N GLU A 97 -7.01 -1.97 28.02
CA GLU A 97 -7.72 -2.76 29.04
C GLU A 97 -8.01 -4.18 28.55
N THR A 98 -8.42 -4.32 27.27
CA THR A 98 -8.73 -5.62 26.68
C THR A 98 -7.46 -6.43 26.46
N ILE A 99 -6.45 -5.89 25.76
CA ILE A 99 -5.26 -6.63 25.38
C ILE A 99 -4.45 -7.09 26.58
N ARG A 100 -4.31 -6.29 27.62
CA ARG A 100 -3.60 -6.68 28.86
C ARG A 100 -4.17 -7.92 29.55
N ARG A 101 -5.36 -8.37 29.19
CA ARG A 101 -6.02 -9.55 29.75
C ARG A 101 -6.27 -10.65 28.74
N CYS A 102 -5.93 -10.47 27.48
CA CYS A 102 -6.00 -11.47 26.42
C CYS A 102 -4.78 -12.40 26.48
N ASN A 103 -4.93 -13.64 26.93
CA ASN A 103 -3.83 -14.60 26.89
C ASN A 103 -3.63 -15.12 25.46
N VAL A 104 -2.43 -14.92 24.91
CA VAL A 104 -2.07 -15.31 23.54
C VAL A 104 -1.30 -16.64 23.44
N ALA A 105 -1.25 -17.46 24.49
CA ALA A 105 -0.52 -18.73 24.46
C ALA A 105 -1.08 -19.72 23.43
N SER A 106 -2.41 -19.79 23.24
CA SER A 106 -3.03 -20.63 22.22
C SER A 106 -2.71 -20.13 20.82
N LEU A 107 -2.72 -18.81 20.61
CA LEU A 107 -2.28 -18.18 19.37
C LEU A 107 -0.81 -18.52 19.05
N ALA A 108 0.10 -18.38 20.02
CA ALA A 108 1.51 -18.70 19.82
C ALA A 108 1.71 -20.15 19.38
N ARG A 109 1.10 -21.11 20.06
CA ARG A 109 1.15 -22.55 19.69
C ARG A 109 0.62 -22.82 18.29
N PHE A 110 -0.48 -22.18 17.91
CA PHE A 110 -1.04 -22.33 16.57
C PHE A 110 -0.09 -21.80 15.49
N LEU A 111 0.50 -20.62 15.70
CA LEU A 111 1.44 -20.00 14.76
C LEU A 111 2.73 -20.85 14.60
N GLU A 112 3.24 -21.44 15.67
CA GLU A 112 4.41 -22.32 15.63
C GLU A 112 4.14 -23.65 14.91
N SER A 113 2.93 -24.19 15.04
CA SER A 113 2.57 -25.51 14.49
C SER A 113 2.01 -25.48 13.08
N THR A 114 1.68 -24.29 12.54
CA THR A 114 0.97 -24.15 11.26
C THR A 114 1.87 -23.40 10.24
N PRO A 115 2.28 -24.04 9.14
CA PRO A 115 3.16 -23.40 8.15
C PRO A 115 2.56 -22.19 7.44
N MET A 116 1.25 -22.20 7.19
CA MET A 116 0.50 -21.12 6.50
C MET A 116 -0.71 -20.69 7.35
N PRO A 117 -0.49 -20.08 8.54
CA PRO A 117 -1.53 -19.86 9.53
C PRO A 117 -2.65 -18.92 9.08
N LEU A 118 -2.33 -17.86 8.32
CA LEU A 118 -3.32 -16.90 7.86
C LEU A 118 -4.24 -17.51 6.80
N SER A 119 -3.67 -18.26 5.85
CA SER A 119 -4.41 -18.96 4.81
C SER A 119 -5.33 -20.03 5.40
N ASP A 120 -4.82 -20.79 6.38
CA ASP A 120 -5.61 -21.79 7.11
C ASP A 120 -6.80 -21.16 7.86
N LEU A 121 -6.57 -20.05 8.56
CA LEU A 121 -7.62 -19.30 9.25
C LEU A 121 -8.65 -18.71 8.27
N LEU A 122 -8.18 -18.15 7.16
CA LEU A 122 -9.05 -17.55 6.14
C LEU A 122 -9.95 -18.64 5.49
N GLN A 123 -9.38 -19.81 5.19
CA GLN A 123 -10.12 -20.94 4.61
C GLN A 123 -11.20 -21.48 5.56
N LYS A 124 -10.86 -21.65 6.85
CA LYS A 124 -11.77 -22.19 7.86
C LYS A 124 -12.89 -21.23 8.23
N ALA A 125 -12.65 -19.96 8.17
CA ALA A 125 -13.51 -18.97 8.80
C ALA A 125 -14.00 -17.85 7.88
N GLY A 126 -13.49 -17.78 6.66
CA GLY A 126 -13.75 -16.66 5.77
C GLY A 126 -13.26 -15.32 6.34
N LYS A 127 -13.71 -14.22 5.74
CA LYS A 127 -13.42 -12.85 6.20
C LYS A 127 -14.28 -12.44 7.40
N THR A 128 -14.32 -13.27 8.44
CA THR A 128 -15.13 -12.94 9.63
C THR A 128 -14.54 -11.76 10.37
N ARG A 129 -15.38 -10.82 10.77
CA ARG A 129 -15.01 -9.61 11.50
C ARG A 129 -15.30 -9.74 12.99
N ASN A 130 -14.44 -9.17 13.82
CA ASN A 130 -14.63 -9.07 15.24
C ASN A 130 -14.92 -7.60 15.61
N ALA A 131 -16.05 -7.35 16.26
CA ALA A 131 -16.50 -5.99 16.56
C ALA A 131 -15.50 -5.18 17.40
N PHE A 132 -14.73 -5.84 18.28
CA PHE A 132 -13.66 -5.17 19.02
C PHE A 132 -12.54 -4.70 18.09
N VAL A 133 -12.00 -5.58 17.25
CA VAL A 133 -10.92 -5.25 16.29
C VAL A 133 -11.39 -4.19 15.30
N ASP A 134 -12.57 -4.35 14.72
CA ASP A 134 -13.15 -3.37 13.79
C ASP A 134 -13.36 -2.01 14.43
N GLY A 135 -13.76 -1.97 15.70
CA GLY A 135 -13.90 -0.74 16.47
C GLY A 135 -12.57 -0.03 16.77
N LEU A 136 -11.42 -0.71 16.60
CA LEU A 136 -10.08 -0.13 16.69
C LEU A 136 -9.50 0.25 15.31
N TYR A 137 -10.28 0.06 14.24
CA TYR A 137 -9.94 0.44 12.87
C TYR A 137 -10.91 1.52 12.36
N THR A 138 -11.26 2.50 13.19
CA THR A 138 -12.16 3.62 12.87
C THR A 138 -11.46 4.94 13.12
N GLY A 139 -11.69 5.93 12.23
CA GLY A 139 -11.00 7.22 12.30
C GLY A 139 -9.63 7.17 11.63
N ASP A 140 -8.69 7.97 12.13
CA ASP A 140 -7.34 8.09 11.60
C ASP A 140 -6.28 7.98 12.72
N VAL A 141 -4.99 8.06 12.37
CA VAL A 141 -3.86 8.15 13.30
C VAL A 141 -4.13 9.29 14.29
N GLY A 142 -3.93 9.02 15.58
CA GLY A 142 -4.19 9.98 16.67
C GLY A 142 -5.67 10.21 17.00
N SER A 143 -6.61 9.68 16.21
CA SER A 143 -8.06 9.85 16.43
C SER A 143 -8.82 8.54 16.70
N GLY A 144 -8.11 7.49 17.12
CA GLY A 144 -8.71 6.23 17.59
C GLY A 144 -8.52 5.04 16.66
N ASN A 145 -7.92 5.20 15.47
CA ASN A 145 -7.52 4.09 14.61
C ASN A 145 -6.20 3.50 15.11
N ILE A 146 -6.29 2.61 16.10
CA ILE A 146 -5.12 2.00 16.75
C ILE A 146 -4.32 1.14 15.75
N ILE A 147 -5.00 0.39 14.88
CA ILE A 147 -4.34 -0.51 13.92
C ILE A 147 -3.55 0.31 12.89
N LYS A 148 -4.15 1.36 12.33
CA LYS A 148 -3.46 2.25 11.40
C LYS A 148 -2.31 2.98 12.07
N GLN A 149 -2.46 3.39 13.35
CA GLN A 149 -1.39 4.04 14.10
C GLN A 149 -0.20 3.10 14.29
N ILE A 150 -0.40 1.86 14.74
CA ILE A 150 0.69 0.86 14.86
C ILE A 150 1.40 0.68 13.51
N PHE A 151 0.62 0.54 12.43
CA PHE A 151 1.18 0.37 11.09
C PHE A 151 2.07 1.57 10.71
N GLN A 152 1.58 2.79 10.89
CA GLN A 152 2.30 4.00 10.53
C GLN A 152 3.56 4.21 11.39
N GLU A 153 3.51 3.89 12.67
CA GLU A 153 4.69 3.94 13.54
C GLU A 153 5.77 2.97 13.06
N VAL A 154 5.41 1.73 12.69
CA VAL A 154 6.35 0.72 12.19
C VAL A 154 6.89 1.10 10.81
N TYR A 155 6.00 1.54 9.91
CA TYR A 155 6.39 1.83 8.55
C TYR A 155 7.30 3.06 8.45
N LEU A 156 6.89 4.16 9.06
CA LEU A 156 7.63 5.43 9.04
C LEU A 156 8.80 5.45 10.02
N GLY A 157 8.67 4.74 11.15
CA GLY A 157 9.57 4.86 12.28
C GLY A 157 9.42 6.19 13.00
N LYS A 158 10.07 6.31 14.18
CA LYS A 158 9.88 7.45 15.09
C LYS A 158 9.97 8.80 14.38
N ARG A 159 11.08 9.09 13.72
CA ARG A 159 11.36 10.43 13.16
C ARG A 159 10.37 10.87 12.08
N LEU A 160 10.06 9.97 11.14
CA LEU A 160 9.12 10.31 10.06
C LEU A 160 7.68 10.31 10.58
N PHE A 161 7.34 9.45 11.54
CA PHE A 161 6.03 9.44 12.17
C PHE A 161 5.77 10.75 12.91
N GLU A 162 6.70 11.21 13.76
CA GLU A 162 6.62 12.51 14.45
C GLU A 162 6.51 13.67 13.46
N ALA A 163 7.32 13.65 12.40
CA ALA A 163 7.30 14.71 11.37
C ALA A 163 5.98 14.74 10.57
N THR A 164 5.36 13.57 10.34
CA THR A 164 4.14 13.45 9.53
C THR A 164 2.88 13.76 10.35
N TYR A 165 2.79 13.26 11.59
CA TYR A 165 1.58 13.32 12.40
C TYR A 165 1.65 14.31 13.57
N GLY A 166 2.84 14.80 13.93
CA GLY A 166 3.02 15.65 15.10
C GLY A 166 2.75 14.93 16.44
N LEU A 167 2.86 13.61 16.45
CA LEU A 167 2.55 12.75 17.60
C LEU A 167 3.77 11.92 17.99
N ASP A 168 3.94 11.66 19.31
CA ASP A 168 4.93 10.70 19.78
C ASP A 168 4.45 9.27 19.53
N PRO A 169 5.32 8.36 19.00
CA PRO A 169 4.96 6.96 18.78
C PRO A 169 4.71 6.24 20.13
N GLN A 170 3.71 5.34 20.13
CA GLN A 170 3.28 4.61 21.31
C GLN A 170 3.70 3.14 21.30
N PHE A 171 3.99 2.58 20.13
CA PHE A 171 4.25 1.16 19.94
C PHE A 171 5.66 0.87 19.41
N TYR A 172 6.19 1.77 18.57
CA TYR A 172 7.42 1.54 17.83
C TYR A 172 8.25 2.82 17.74
N ASP A 173 9.43 2.82 18.36
CA ASP A 173 10.32 3.98 18.51
C ASP A 173 11.69 3.81 17.77
N ASP A 174 11.77 2.83 16.87
CA ASP A 174 12.98 2.52 16.09
C ASP A 174 12.88 3.07 14.65
N GLN A 175 13.85 2.70 13.82
CA GLN A 175 13.91 3.06 12.41
C GLN A 175 12.78 2.39 11.62
N GLY A 176 12.03 3.16 10.84
CA GLY A 176 10.90 2.67 10.05
C GLY A 176 11.30 1.72 8.93
N LEU A 177 10.37 0.82 8.57
CA LEU A 177 10.60 -0.14 7.51
C LEU A 177 10.66 0.51 6.11
N ILE A 178 10.18 1.73 5.95
CA ILE A 178 10.33 2.53 4.72
C ILE A 178 11.81 2.66 4.30
N HIS A 179 12.75 2.63 5.25
CA HIS A 179 14.19 2.67 4.96
C HIS A 179 14.74 1.39 4.29
N ARG A 180 13.95 0.30 4.26
CA ARG A 180 14.31 -0.96 3.57
C ARG A 180 13.94 -0.95 2.10
N GLU A 181 13.24 0.08 1.64
CA GLU A 181 12.84 0.25 0.25
C GLU A 181 14.05 0.44 -0.65
N LYS A 182 13.92 0.00 -1.90
CA LYS A 182 14.97 0.07 -2.91
C LYS A 182 14.42 0.62 -4.20
N LEU A 183 15.28 1.30 -4.94
CA LEU A 183 14.93 1.76 -6.28
C LEU A 183 14.97 0.60 -7.28
N LEU A 184 13.89 0.37 -8.03
CA LEU A 184 13.78 -0.65 -9.08
C LEU A 184 14.32 -0.16 -10.43
N ILE A 185 14.24 1.14 -10.67
CA ILE A 185 14.72 1.75 -11.92
C ILE A 185 16.11 2.37 -11.72
N ASP A 186 17.02 2.13 -12.66
CA ASP A 186 18.32 2.78 -12.65
C ASP A 186 18.19 4.30 -12.89
N ARG A 187 18.98 5.10 -12.18
CA ARG A 187 18.94 6.58 -12.29
C ARG A 187 19.31 7.07 -13.70
N ASN A 188 20.25 6.40 -14.36
CA ASN A 188 20.62 6.75 -15.75
C ASN A 188 19.46 6.49 -16.70
N MET A 189 18.66 5.46 -16.43
CA MET A 189 17.44 5.16 -17.20
C MET A 189 16.38 6.26 -16.98
N LEU A 190 16.14 6.69 -15.75
CA LEU A 190 15.23 7.82 -15.46
C LEU A 190 15.70 9.11 -16.15
N GLU A 191 17.00 9.40 -16.08
CA GLU A 191 17.57 10.56 -16.75
C GLU A 191 17.41 10.49 -18.27
N ALA A 192 17.65 9.33 -18.86
CA ALA A 192 17.49 9.12 -20.31
C ALA A 192 16.03 9.32 -20.75
N LEU A 193 15.07 8.79 -19.97
CA LEU A 193 13.64 8.97 -20.25
C LEU A 193 13.23 10.45 -20.08
N ALA A 194 13.68 11.13 -19.00
CA ALA A 194 13.33 12.52 -18.71
C ALA A 194 13.90 13.53 -19.74
N ARG A 195 15.00 13.20 -20.42
CA ARG A 195 15.53 14.04 -21.51
C ARG A 195 14.56 14.11 -22.69
N ASN A 196 13.91 13.02 -23.03
CA ASN A 196 13.11 12.88 -24.25
C ASN A 196 11.60 12.91 -24.01
N HIS A 197 11.15 12.61 -22.79
CA HIS A 197 9.75 12.48 -22.41
C HIS A 197 9.42 13.32 -21.18
N VAL A 198 8.15 13.48 -20.90
CA VAL A 198 7.64 14.07 -19.66
C VAL A 198 7.29 12.92 -18.72
N LEU A 199 7.86 12.94 -17.52
CA LEU A 199 7.63 11.92 -16.51
C LEU A 199 6.75 12.46 -15.38
N ALA A 200 5.81 11.63 -14.92
CA ALA A 200 4.94 11.93 -13.79
C ALA A 200 4.69 10.67 -12.95
N ILE A 201 4.15 10.84 -11.77
CA ILE A 201 3.79 9.76 -10.84
C ILE A 201 2.32 9.87 -10.46
N ALA A 202 1.62 8.70 -10.42
CA ALA A 202 0.27 8.54 -9.89
C ALA A 202 0.28 7.37 -8.90
N THR A 203 0.27 7.67 -7.59
CA THR A 203 0.42 6.67 -6.54
C THR A 203 -0.71 6.72 -5.52
N GLY A 204 -1.08 5.55 -4.96
CA GLY A 204 -1.99 5.46 -3.82
C GLY A 204 -1.34 5.77 -2.46
N ARG A 205 -0.03 6.06 -2.42
CA ARG A 205 0.66 6.46 -1.19
C ARG A 205 0.17 7.81 -0.67
N PRO A 206 0.10 7.99 0.66
CA PRO A 206 0.08 9.33 1.25
C PRO A 206 1.25 10.20 0.78
N ARG A 207 1.03 11.50 0.70
CA ARG A 207 2.01 12.47 0.20
C ARG A 207 3.38 12.33 0.86
N ALA A 208 3.43 12.29 2.20
CA ALA A 208 4.68 12.16 2.94
C ALA A 208 5.42 10.85 2.63
N GLU A 209 4.68 9.76 2.42
CA GLU A 209 5.23 8.44 2.07
C GLU A 209 5.70 8.35 0.61
N ALA A 210 5.09 9.12 -0.28
CA ALA A 210 5.53 9.26 -1.67
C ALA A 210 6.78 10.15 -1.77
N ASP A 211 6.80 11.24 -1.03
CA ASP A 211 7.86 12.23 -1.05
C ASP A 211 9.18 11.67 -0.50
N TYR A 212 9.12 10.88 0.58
CA TYR A 212 10.31 10.35 1.22
C TYR A 212 11.23 9.56 0.27
N PRO A 213 10.79 8.51 -0.45
CA PRO A 213 11.68 7.77 -1.37
C PRO A 213 12.13 8.62 -2.55
N LEU A 214 11.32 9.56 -3.04
CA LEU A 214 11.72 10.45 -4.13
C LEU A 214 12.90 11.33 -3.74
N ASP A 215 12.89 11.84 -2.50
CA ASP A 215 13.97 12.68 -1.97
C ASP A 215 15.16 11.84 -1.52
N HIS A 216 14.92 10.74 -0.82
CA HIS A 216 15.96 9.82 -0.36
C HIS A 216 16.81 9.27 -1.51
N PHE A 217 16.16 8.85 -2.60
CA PHE A 217 16.86 8.38 -3.79
C PHE A 217 17.29 9.51 -4.74
N GLY A 218 16.95 10.77 -4.48
CA GLY A 218 17.31 11.94 -5.29
C GLY A 218 16.74 11.91 -6.71
N ILE A 219 15.53 11.31 -6.87
CA ILE A 219 14.88 11.13 -8.17
C ILE A 219 13.71 12.07 -8.43
N ARG A 220 13.26 12.84 -7.42
CA ARG A 220 12.16 13.82 -7.56
C ARG A 220 12.32 14.74 -8.78
N LYS A 221 13.53 15.19 -9.05
CA LYS A 221 13.85 16.12 -10.14
C LYS A 221 13.49 15.63 -11.55
N TYR A 222 13.26 14.33 -11.73
CA TYR A 222 12.91 13.77 -13.02
C TYR A 222 11.40 13.84 -13.31
N PHE A 223 10.58 14.08 -12.30
CA PHE A 223 9.12 14.06 -12.42
C PHE A 223 8.57 15.49 -12.39
N THR A 224 7.73 15.81 -13.37
CA THR A 224 7.09 17.13 -13.48
C THR A 224 5.86 17.26 -12.58
N SER A 225 5.24 16.15 -12.22
CA SER A 225 4.10 16.10 -11.32
C SER A 225 4.06 14.77 -10.56
N VAL A 226 3.59 14.82 -9.32
CA VAL A 226 3.37 13.66 -8.45
C VAL A 226 1.97 13.81 -7.86
N MET A 227 1.07 12.90 -8.21
CA MET A 227 -0.23 12.79 -7.57
C MET A 227 -0.22 11.65 -6.54
N ALA A 228 -0.68 11.95 -5.34
CA ALA A 228 -0.71 11.07 -4.18
C ALA A 228 -2.14 10.88 -3.66
N LEU A 229 -2.31 10.15 -2.58
CA LEU A 229 -3.64 9.86 -2.00
C LEU A 229 -4.41 11.13 -1.65
N GLU A 230 -3.74 12.15 -1.08
CA GLU A 230 -4.38 13.40 -0.66
C GLU A 230 -5.04 14.13 -1.82
N ASP A 231 -4.45 14.10 -3.02
CA ASP A 231 -5.05 14.73 -4.20
C ASP A 231 -6.42 14.12 -4.54
N CYS A 232 -6.56 12.79 -4.33
CA CYS A 232 -7.84 12.11 -4.46
C CYS A 232 -8.82 12.52 -3.37
N LEU A 233 -8.37 12.54 -2.10
CA LEU A 233 -9.22 12.86 -0.95
C LEU A 233 -9.71 14.31 -0.98
N GLU A 234 -8.89 15.26 -1.40
CA GLU A 234 -9.26 16.66 -1.56
C GLU A 234 -10.34 16.83 -2.63
N GLU A 235 -10.19 16.18 -3.77
CA GLU A 235 -11.19 16.23 -4.83
C GLU A 235 -12.48 15.49 -4.45
N GLU A 236 -12.38 14.36 -3.75
CA GLU A 236 -13.51 13.62 -3.17
C GLU A 236 -14.32 14.52 -2.21
N ALA A 237 -13.63 15.24 -1.33
CA ALA A 237 -14.25 16.20 -0.41
C ALA A 237 -14.96 17.34 -1.15
N ARG A 238 -14.30 17.90 -2.20
CA ARG A 238 -14.88 18.93 -3.05
C ARG A 238 -16.15 18.45 -3.77
N LEU A 239 -16.11 17.24 -4.31
CA LEU A 239 -17.27 16.63 -5.00
C LEU A 239 -18.40 16.29 -4.03
N LEU A 240 -18.09 15.84 -2.83
CA LEU A 240 -19.10 15.56 -1.80
C LEU A 240 -19.87 16.82 -1.44
N GLN A 241 -19.16 17.95 -1.23
CA GLN A 241 -19.78 19.25 -0.96
C GLN A 241 -20.66 19.72 -2.13
N ALA A 242 -20.20 19.52 -3.37
CA ALA A 242 -20.92 20.01 -4.55
C ALA A 242 -22.13 19.13 -4.94
N LYS A 243 -22.05 17.81 -4.75
CA LYS A 243 -23.01 16.83 -5.28
C LYS A 243 -23.72 16.00 -4.22
N ALA A 244 -23.39 16.18 -2.94
CA ALA A 244 -23.88 15.39 -1.80
C ALA A 244 -23.73 13.85 -2.02
N ARG A 245 -22.81 13.41 -2.88
CA ARG A 245 -22.56 12.00 -3.19
C ARG A 245 -21.11 11.63 -2.90
N LYS A 246 -20.93 10.57 -2.10
CA LYS A 246 -19.62 9.99 -1.84
C LYS A 246 -19.13 9.25 -3.09
N VAL A 247 -17.93 9.57 -3.57
CA VAL A 247 -17.25 8.95 -4.71
C VAL A 247 -15.85 8.56 -4.23
N SER A 248 -15.28 7.46 -4.71
CA SER A 248 -13.86 7.14 -4.54
C SER A 248 -13.13 7.44 -5.84
N LEU A 249 -12.07 8.24 -5.75
CA LEU A 249 -11.24 8.66 -6.87
C LEU A 249 -9.88 7.94 -6.92
N SER A 250 -9.59 7.10 -5.93
CA SER A 250 -8.41 6.23 -5.94
C SER A 250 -8.51 5.17 -7.04
N LYS A 251 -7.38 4.63 -7.50
CA LYS A 251 -7.33 3.53 -8.47
C LYS A 251 -8.28 2.40 -8.07
N PRO A 252 -9.04 1.83 -8.98
CA PRO A 252 -9.01 1.91 -10.45
C PRO A 252 -9.79 3.08 -11.09
N HIS A 253 -10.03 4.18 -10.36
CA HIS A 253 -10.60 5.39 -10.94
C HIS A 253 -9.51 6.16 -11.72
N PRO A 254 -9.80 6.73 -12.92
CA PRO A 254 -8.78 7.37 -13.76
C PRO A 254 -8.39 8.78 -13.31
N PHE A 255 -8.94 9.31 -12.24
CA PHE A 255 -8.83 10.71 -11.82
C PHE A 255 -7.38 11.22 -11.83
N MET A 256 -6.43 10.52 -11.20
CA MET A 256 -5.04 10.97 -11.15
C MET A 256 -4.41 11.07 -12.54
N LEU A 257 -4.70 10.11 -13.42
CA LEU A 257 -4.18 10.08 -14.79
C LEU A 257 -4.76 11.22 -15.63
N ASP A 258 -6.07 11.46 -15.53
CA ASP A 258 -6.75 12.54 -16.24
C ASP A 258 -6.27 13.90 -15.77
N ALA A 259 -6.06 14.08 -14.44
CA ALA A 259 -5.54 15.32 -13.87
C ALA A 259 -4.09 15.60 -14.32
N ILE A 260 -3.22 14.57 -14.34
CA ILE A 260 -1.85 14.70 -14.83
C ILE A 260 -1.86 15.11 -16.32
N ALA A 261 -2.66 14.45 -17.15
CA ALA A 261 -2.76 14.77 -18.58
C ALA A 261 -3.27 16.18 -18.81
N ALA A 262 -4.30 16.62 -18.06
CA ALA A 262 -4.86 17.97 -18.14
C ALA A 262 -3.89 19.06 -17.67
N GLY A 263 -3.04 18.76 -16.67
CA GLY A 263 -2.01 19.68 -16.17
C GLY A 263 -0.81 19.82 -17.10
N HIS A 264 -0.71 19.01 -18.14
CA HIS A 264 0.40 19.09 -19.08
C HIS A 264 0.21 20.27 -20.06
N LYS A 265 1.20 21.18 -20.08
CA LYS A 265 1.13 22.46 -20.85
C LYS A 265 0.97 22.28 -22.36
N HIS A 266 1.36 21.16 -22.92
CA HIS A 266 1.29 20.85 -24.34
C HIS A 266 0.72 19.44 -24.56
N PRO A 267 -0.08 19.21 -25.61
CA PRO A 267 -0.54 17.87 -25.91
C PRO A 267 0.67 16.93 -26.05
N ALA A 268 0.67 15.82 -25.30
CA ALA A 268 1.64 14.76 -25.45
C ALA A 268 1.51 14.13 -26.86
N ALA A 269 2.58 13.52 -27.37
CA ALA A 269 2.48 12.72 -28.58
C ALA A 269 1.63 11.48 -28.29
N GLU A 270 2.00 10.75 -27.24
CA GLU A 270 1.28 9.62 -26.66
C GLU A 270 1.36 9.66 -25.13
N CYS A 271 0.39 9.02 -24.49
CA CYS A 271 0.33 8.86 -23.04
C CYS A 271 0.53 7.39 -22.67
N PHE A 272 1.43 7.11 -21.73
CA PHE A 272 1.73 5.78 -21.21
C PHE A 272 1.54 5.75 -19.71
N TYR A 273 0.91 4.70 -19.19
CA TYR A 273 0.86 4.45 -17.76
C TYR A 273 1.51 3.12 -17.44
N VAL A 274 2.52 3.14 -16.57
CA VAL A 274 3.28 1.96 -16.14
C VAL A 274 2.85 1.59 -14.73
N GLY A 275 2.28 0.39 -14.57
CA GLY A 275 1.80 -0.13 -13.30
C GLY A 275 2.09 -1.62 -13.15
N ASP A 276 2.00 -2.13 -11.93
CA ASP A 276 2.19 -3.55 -11.60
C ASP A 276 0.92 -4.23 -11.07
N MET A 277 -0.19 -3.47 -10.94
CA MET A 277 -1.45 -3.98 -10.41
C MET A 277 -2.57 -3.92 -11.46
N PRO A 278 -3.58 -4.84 -11.38
CA PRO A 278 -4.78 -4.79 -12.24
C PRO A 278 -5.50 -3.44 -12.21
N ASP A 279 -5.56 -2.79 -11.04
CA ASP A 279 -6.22 -1.49 -10.88
C ASP A 279 -5.52 -0.37 -11.68
N ASP A 280 -4.22 -0.48 -11.92
CA ASP A 280 -3.47 0.44 -12.77
C ASP A 280 -3.91 0.33 -14.22
N MET A 281 -4.03 -0.91 -14.71
CA MET A 281 -4.46 -1.18 -16.08
C MET A 281 -5.88 -0.68 -16.29
N ILE A 282 -6.78 -0.96 -15.34
CA ILE A 282 -8.16 -0.50 -15.38
C ILE A 282 -8.24 1.04 -15.36
N ALA A 283 -7.45 1.71 -14.53
CA ALA A 283 -7.37 3.17 -14.49
C ALA A 283 -6.91 3.76 -15.82
N ALA A 284 -5.86 3.20 -16.42
CA ALA A 284 -5.36 3.62 -17.73
C ALA A 284 -6.43 3.48 -18.83
N LYS A 285 -7.15 2.35 -18.84
CA LYS A 285 -8.21 2.09 -19.83
C LYS A 285 -9.44 2.96 -19.66
N LYS A 286 -9.73 3.42 -18.45
CA LYS A 286 -10.85 4.33 -18.16
C LYS A 286 -10.51 5.80 -18.39
N SER A 287 -9.22 6.14 -18.48
CA SER A 287 -8.79 7.53 -18.65
C SER A 287 -9.23 8.10 -19.99
N ALA A 288 -9.77 9.31 -19.97
CA ALA A 288 -10.14 10.07 -21.16
C ALA A 288 -8.92 10.51 -21.99
N ALA A 289 -7.72 10.51 -21.41
CA ALA A 289 -6.48 10.87 -22.10
C ALA A 289 -5.92 9.76 -23.01
N GLY A 290 -6.52 8.56 -23.01
CA GLY A 290 -6.16 7.48 -23.93
C GLY A 290 -4.79 6.86 -23.63
N TYR A 291 -4.49 6.61 -22.36
CA TYR A 291 -3.23 5.99 -21.96
C TYR A 291 -3.06 4.58 -22.55
N LYS A 292 -1.86 4.30 -23.05
CA LYS A 292 -1.40 2.92 -23.28
C LYS A 292 -1.03 2.32 -21.93
N ALA A 293 -1.72 1.24 -21.54
CA ALA A 293 -1.53 0.55 -20.28
C ALA A 293 -0.35 -0.42 -20.37
N ILE A 294 0.72 -0.18 -19.62
CA ILE A 294 1.94 -1.00 -19.60
C ILE A 294 2.03 -1.72 -18.26
N GLY A 295 1.92 -3.05 -18.30
CA GLY A 295 2.11 -3.88 -17.13
C GLY A 295 3.59 -4.20 -16.92
N LEU A 296 4.14 -3.87 -15.74
CA LEU A 296 5.52 -4.20 -15.35
C LEU A 296 5.51 -5.35 -14.35
N ILE A 297 6.25 -6.43 -14.64
CA ILE A 297 6.29 -7.64 -13.81
C ILE A 297 7.63 -7.87 -13.10
N VAL A 298 8.48 -6.85 -13.01
CA VAL A 298 9.86 -6.96 -12.49
C VAL A 298 9.90 -7.38 -11.02
N SER A 299 8.98 -6.88 -10.20
CA SER A 299 8.91 -7.09 -8.75
C SER A 299 8.06 -8.30 -8.33
N ALA A 300 7.37 -8.96 -9.30
CA ALA A 300 6.43 -10.02 -9.00
C ALA A 300 7.13 -11.31 -8.55
N PRO A 301 6.71 -11.92 -7.43
CA PRO A 301 7.14 -13.27 -7.04
C PRO A 301 6.73 -14.35 -8.05
N ASP A 302 5.49 -14.25 -8.57
CA ASP A 302 4.96 -15.09 -9.65
C ASP A 302 4.63 -14.22 -10.87
N ARG A 303 5.60 -14.11 -11.78
CA ARG A 303 5.49 -13.29 -12.98
C ARG A 303 4.42 -13.81 -13.94
N GLN A 304 4.25 -15.14 -14.05
CA GLN A 304 3.28 -15.72 -14.97
C GLN A 304 1.83 -15.48 -14.53
N SER A 305 1.58 -15.57 -13.23
CA SER A 305 0.27 -15.25 -12.66
C SER A 305 -0.05 -13.77 -12.86
N LEU A 306 0.88 -12.89 -12.49
CA LEU A 306 0.69 -11.45 -12.62
C LEU A 306 0.49 -11.02 -14.08
N GLU A 307 1.26 -11.56 -15.01
CA GLU A 307 1.09 -11.28 -16.45
C GLU A 307 -0.34 -11.57 -16.93
N LYS A 308 -0.91 -12.73 -16.53
CA LYS A 308 -2.28 -13.10 -16.88
C LYS A 308 -3.30 -12.14 -16.29
N GLU A 309 -3.10 -11.72 -15.04
CA GLU A 309 -3.98 -10.78 -14.35
C GLU A 309 -3.96 -9.39 -15.01
N LEU A 310 -2.77 -8.85 -15.29
CA LEU A 310 -2.61 -7.56 -15.96
C LEU A 310 -3.22 -7.57 -17.38
N LYS A 311 -3.01 -8.65 -18.16
CA LYS A 311 -3.65 -8.81 -19.48
C LYS A 311 -5.17 -8.83 -19.38
N ARG A 312 -5.73 -9.54 -18.40
CA ARG A 312 -7.20 -9.55 -18.15
C ARG A 312 -7.73 -8.17 -17.74
N ALA A 313 -6.94 -7.39 -17.02
CA ALA A 313 -7.28 -6.03 -16.61
C ALA A 313 -7.12 -4.99 -17.73
N GLY A 314 -6.59 -5.38 -18.89
CA GLY A 314 -6.51 -4.52 -20.07
C GLY A 314 -5.12 -3.96 -20.40
N ALA A 315 -4.04 -4.58 -19.88
CA ALA A 315 -2.69 -4.18 -20.29
C ALA A 315 -2.52 -4.30 -21.81
N ASP A 316 -2.06 -3.24 -22.46
CA ASP A 316 -1.74 -3.23 -23.90
C ASP A 316 -0.41 -3.93 -24.15
N THR A 317 0.52 -3.79 -23.21
CA THR A 317 1.86 -4.40 -23.30
C THR A 317 2.31 -4.84 -21.91
N ILE A 318 2.98 -5.99 -21.82
CA ILE A 318 3.68 -6.43 -20.61
C ILE A 318 5.18 -6.27 -20.85
N ILE A 319 5.86 -5.72 -19.85
CA ILE A 319 7.32 -5.56 -19.86
C ILE A 319 7.93 -6.18 -18.61
N GLU A 320 9.13 -6.71 -18.75
CA GLU A 320 9.88 -7.35 -17.66
C GLU A 320 10.92 -6.40 -17.04
N ASN A 321 11.25 -5.32 -17.73
CA ASN A 321 12.29 -4.36 -17.31
C ASN A 321 12.16 -3.02 -18.02
N PHE A 322 12.86 -2.01 -17.50
CA PHE A 322 12.83 -0.64 -18.03
C PHE A 322 13.56 -0.45 -19.38
N LYS A 323 14.40 -1.41 -19.81
CA LYS A 323 14.99 -1.34 -21.18
C LYS A 323 13.90 -1.56 -22.23
N GLN A 324 12.99 -2.49 -21.97
CA GLN A 324 11.82 -2.72 -22.85
C GLN A 324 10.89 -1.51 -22.86
N LEU A 325 10.66 -0.84 -21.68
CA LEU A 325 9.92 0.42 -21.63
C LEU A 325 10.55 1.47 -22.55
N LYS A 326 11.86 1.70 -22.40
CA LYS A 326 12.56 2.69 -23.22
C LYS A 326 12.38 2.43 -24.71
N THR A 327 12.61 1.20 -25.15
CA THR A 327 12.41 0.82 -26.56
C THR A 327 10.98 1.11 -27.02
N LEU A 328 9.99 0.74 -26.21
CA LEU A 328 8.57 0.92 -26.53
C LEU A 328 8.19 2.39 -26.74
N VAL A 329 8.63 3.28 -25.81
CA VAL A 329 8.26 4.71 -25.86
C VAL A 329 9.06 5.52 -26.88
N GLU A 330 10.23 5.01 -27.33
CA GLU A 330 11.05 5.63 -28.39
C GLU A 330 10.58 5.23 -29.80
N THR A 331 9.84 4.13 -29.94
CA THR A 331 9.30 3.65 -31.22
C THR A 331 7.85 4.05 -31.46
N ALA A 332 7.18 4.62 -30.47
CA ALA A 332 5.82 5.14 -30.53
C ALA A 332 5.85 6.60 -30.95
#